data_b1f90f5586ca90a8f48fd79a9dc73fd6
#
_entry.id   b1f90f5586ca90a8f48fd79a9dc73fd6
#
_cell.length_a   1.000
_cell.length_b   1.000
_cell.length_c   1.000
_cell.angle_alpha   90.00
_cell.angle_beta   90.00
_cell.angle_gamma   90.00
#
_symmetry.space_group_name_H-M   'P 1'
#
loop_
_entity.id
_entity.type
_entity.pdbx_description
1 polymer ?
#
loop_
_entity_poly.entity_id
_entity_poly.type
_entity_poly.pdbx_seq_one_letter_code
_entity_poly.pdbx_strand_id
1 'polypeptide(L)'
;MLRKFFLVLIFFVFSNQTYAEKFIDLGPSLKLSYKTGNIDTNTFNGFASDISFFDKFNNDELIGNAKTLKIESQKNKDGQVIINLFSLSEIFAYDDEFGFEIVIDKISIRDFNSAILKDDFAEDAANYDLLKHKNFSFNISGVNFKNNEFDLGIKKISLPKIKYGKLSSGEEFAQETSFEIKEISFTANPSNIDLLPLNVILASIGQQSLTVDLNTYSEVFDKGLMLKIISKLGLNIIGGAALNLELDYSVPMQTFSYFSNNQSLIDELQTQNFENFDNLNNEILMELGKIQLNKVILQIEDLGVRKPLIIMAASNMGMSEEDVINMSNEMIQSVLFPFIPVNAEKFADSISKFVEQGGKLTFSINPQNPLPIISSMGYS
;
A
#
# COMPACT_ATOMS: atom_id res chain seq x y z
N MET A 1 2.18 8.74 13.46
CA MET A 1 3.63 8.59 13.54
C MET A 1 4.23 7.94 12.29
N LEU A 2 3.81 6.76 11.86
CA LEU A 2 4.19 6.18 10.56
C LEU A 2 3.94 7.16 9.40
N ARG A 3 2.84 7.93 9.45
CA ARG A 3 2.49 8.99 8.49
C ARG A 3 3.51 10.13 8.47
N LYS A 4 4.01 10.56 9.64
CA LYS A 4 5.09 11.57 9.73
C LYS A 4 6.44 11.02 9.22
N PHE A 5 6.72 9.73 9.47
CA PHE A 5 7.94 9.08 8.99
C PHE A 5 7.91 8.85 7.47
N PHE A 6 6.79 8.41 6.90
CA PHE A 6 6.60 8.34 5.44
C PHE A 6 6.63 9.72 4.79
N LEU A 7 6.12 10.74 5.48
CA LEU A 7 6.22 12.14 5.07
C LEU A 7 7.68 12.62 5.11
N VAL A 8 8.43 12.34 6.16
CA VAL A 8 9.88 12.64 6.23
C VAL A 8 10.65 11.95 5.11
N LEU A 9 10.26 10.75 4.72
CA LEU A 9 10.87 9.98 3.63
C LEU A 9 10.59 10.57 2.24
N ILE A 10 9.47 11.28 2.07
CA ILE A 10 9.05 11.94 0.82
C ILE A 10 9.40 13.43 0.82
N PHE A 11 9.62 14.06 1.98
CA PHE A 11 9.78 15.49 2.17
C PHE A 11 11.23 16.00 2.08
N PHE A 12 11.94 15.71 1.02
CA PHE A 12 13.26 16.31 0.79
C PHE A 12 13.19 17.50 -0.15
N VAL A 13 13.18 18.74 0.38
CA VAL A 13 13.27 19.93 -0.45
C VAL A 13 13.92 21.15 0.14
N PHE A 14 14.50 21.86 -0.74
CA PHE A 14 15.55 22.84 -0.69
C PHE A 14 15.06 24.29 -0.56
N SER A 15 15.61 25.06 0.36
CA SER A 15 15.66 26.51 0.27
C SER A 15 17.01 27.09 0.75
N ASN A 16 17.38 28.18 0.13
CA ASN A 16 18.61 28.93 0.07
C ASN A 16 19.46 29.14 1.33
N GLN A 17 20.77 28.83 1.14
CA GLN A 17 22.07 29.41 1.54
C GLN A 17 22.26 30.15 2.87
N THR A 18 23.29 29.73 3.65
CA THR A 18 24.57 30.44 3.86
C THR A 18 25.59 29.69 4.76
N TYR A 19 26.82 29.65 4.33
CA TYR A 19 28.16 29.37 4.89
C TYR A 19 28.42 28.64 6.22
N ALA A 20 29.19 27.58 6.15
CA ALA A 20 30.36 26.99 6.80
C ALA A 20 30.22 25.50 7.17
N GLU A 21 29.11 24.94 7.55
CA GLU A 21 28.71 23.54 7.35
C GLU A 21 27.72 23.56 6.20
N LYS A 22 27.86 22.61 5.28
CA LYS A 22 26.98 22.57 4.10
C LYS A 22 25.61 22.10 4.52
N PHE A 23 24.78 23.01 4.96
CA PHE A 23 23.40 22.76 5.30
C PHE A 23 22.50 22.93 4.07
N ILE A 24 21.54 22.05 3.95
CA ILE A 24 20.47 22.15 2.95
C ILE A 24 19.15 22.11 3.72
N ASP A 25 18.37 23.17 3.58
CA ASP A 25 17.00 23.17 4.09
C ASP A 25 16.11 22.29 3.24
N LEU A 26 15.39 21.40 3.89
CA LEU A 26 14.51 20.41 3.27
C LEU A 26 13.05 20.70 3.64
N GLY A 27 12.60 21.94 3.39
CA GLY A 27 11.28 22.41 3.79
C GLY A 27 11.23 22.94 5.22
N PRO A 28 10.02 23.20 5.75
CA PRO A 28 9.83 23.85 7.05
C PRO A 28 10.23 22.96 8.23
N SER A 29 10.23 21.64 8.07
CA SER A 29 10.38 20.68 9.18
C SER A 29 11.75 20.02 9.24
N LEU A 30 12.52 19.99 8.14
CA LEU A 30 13.73 19.18 8.07
C LEU A 30 14.93 19.97 7.55
N LYS A 31 16.10 19.72 8.14
CA LYS A 31 17.38 20.25 7.73
C LYS A 31 18.36 19.11 7.56
N LEU A 32 19.21 19.21 6.56
CA LEU A 32 20.26 18.24 6.26
C LEU A 32 21.62 18.91 6.34
N SER A 33 22.59 18.24 6.94
CA SER A 33 24.00 18.56 6.80
C SER A 33 24.78 17.41 6.18
N TYR A 34 25.93 17.68 5.57
CA TYR A 34 26.81 16.65 5.04
C TYR A 34 28.27 17.02 5.16
N LYS A 35 29.16 16.04 5.37
CA LYS A 35 30.60 16.26 5.56
C LYS A 35 31.33 16.39 4.25
N THR A 36 31.04 15.57 3.27
CA THR A 36 31.75 15.55 1.98
C THR A 36 30.79 15.52 0.82
N GLY A 37 31.22 16.08 -0.31
CA GLY A 37 30.43 16.10 -1.53
C GLY A 37 30.12 17.52 -2.01
N ASN A 38 29.29 17.60 -3.03
CA ASN A 38 28.77 18.84 -3.58
C ASN A 38 27.39 18.60 -4.20
N ILE A 39 26.43 19.38 -3.77
CA ILE A 39 25.07 19.41 -4.33
C ILE A 39 24.82 20.82 -4.83
N ASP A 40 24.57 20.96 -6.12
CA ASP A 40 24.15 22.23 -6.73
C ASP A 40 22.63 22.40 -6.46
N THR A 41 22.29 23.31 -5.59
CA THR A 41 20.92 23.61 -5.19
C THR A 41 20.07 24.25 -6.30
N ASN A 42 20.70 24.82 -7.36
CA ASN A 42 19.99 25.41 -8.49
C ASN A 42 19.56 24.36 -9.53
N THR A 43 20.36 23.31 -9.69
CA THR A 43 20.10 22.24 -10.64
C THR A 43 19.69 20.95 -9.98
N PHE A 44 19.84 20.84 -8.65
CA PHE A 44 19.64 19.60 -7.89
C PHE A 44 20.48 18.44 -8.44
N ASN A 45 21.73 18.72 -8.79
CA ASN A 45 22.68 17.68 -9.18
C ASN A 45 23.76 17.59 -8.14
N GLY A 46 24.14 16.37 -7.79
CA GLY A 46 25.28 16.19 -6.91
C GLY A 46 25.30 14.88 -6.17
N PHE A 47 26.33 14.80 -5.34
CA PHE A 47 26.57 13.70 -4.43
C PHE A 47 27.02 14.27 -3.08
N ALA A 48 26.54 13.65 -2.01
CA ALA A 48 26.99 13.93 -0.65
C ALA A 48 27.18 12.63 0.13
N SER A 49 28.05 12.66 1.14
CA SER A 49 28.20 11.56 2.09
C SER A 49 28.30 12.04 3.53
N ASP A 50 28.09 11.11 4.45
CA ASP A 50 28.01 11.37 5.87
C ASP A 50 26.98 12.47 6.19
N ILE A 51 25.73 12.14 5.93
CA ILE A 51 24.60 13.05 6.00
C ILE A 51 23.97 12.93 7.38
N SER A 52 23.58 14.05 7.96
CA SER A 52 22.83 14.13 9.20
C SER A 52 21.51 14.87 8.96
N PHE A 53 20.44 14.38 9.56
CA PHE A 53 19.09 14.93 9.47
C PHE A 53 18.69 15.56 10.81
N PHE A 54 18.11 16.74 10.76
CA PHE A 54 17.72 17.51 11.93
C PHE A 54 16.26 17.93 11.84
N ASP A 55 15.53 17.78 12.93
CA ASP A 55 14.17 18.30 13.10
C ASP A 55 14.23 19.79 13.44
N LYS A 56 13.72 20.64 12.55
CA LYS A 56 13.68 22.11 12.77
C LYS A 56 12.64 22.53 13.80
N PHE A 57 11.60 21.73 14.02
CA PHE A 57 10.59 22.01 15.03
C PHE A 57 11.09 21.74 16.45
N ASN A 58 12.05 20.82 16.60
CA ASN A 58 12.68 20.46 17.87
C ASN A 58 14.09 21.06 18.00
N ASN A 59 14.26 22.35 17.72
CA ASN A 59 15.54 23.06 17.89
C ASN A 59 16.74 22.45 17.16
N ASP A 60 16.54 21.98 15.94
CA ASP A 60 17.58 21.29 15.14
C ASP A 60 18.08 20.01 15.85
N GLU A 61 17.18 19.24 16.47
CA GLU A 61 17.52 17.95 17.06
C GLU A 61 17.94 16.94 15.97
N LEU A 62 19.02 16.20 16.23
CA LEU A 62 19.48 15.14 15.33
C LEU A 62 18.49 13.95 15.38
N ILE A 63 17.81 13.66 14.28
CA ILE A 63 16.83 12.58 14.18
C ILE A 63 17.33 11.38 13.37
N GLY A 64 18.48 11.48 12.73
CA GLY A 64 19.02 10.38 11.95
C GLY A 64 20.19 10.77 11.07
N ASN A 65 20.69 9.77 10.35
CA ASN A 65 21.79 9.97 9.41
C ASN A 65 21.64 9.05 8.18
N ALA A 66 22.41 9.33 7.14
CA ALA A 66 22.57 8.45 5.98
C ALA A 66 24.01 8.50 5.48
N LYS A 67 24.45 7.42 4.85
CA LYS A 67 25.82 7.36 4.34
C LYS A 67 25.99 8.13 3.04
N THR A 68 25.07 7.99 2.11
CA THR A 68 25.20 8.65 0.81
C THR A 68 23.87 9.23 0.31
N LEU A 69 23.97 10.39 -0.34
CA LEU A 69 22.89 10.99 -1.13
C LEU A 69 23.43 11.22 -2.55
N LYS A 70 22.68 10.77 -3.54
CA LYS A 70 22.93 11.04 -4.95
C LYS A 70 21.68 11.64 -5.58
N ILE A 71 21.84 12.76 -6.27
CA ILE A 71 20.76 13.40 -7.03
C ILE A 71 21.26 13.62 -8.45
N GLU A 72 20.48 13.18 -9.42
CA GLU A 72 20.68 13.44 -10.84
C GLU A 72 19.44 14.15 -11.38
N SER A 73 19.63 15.27 -12.05
CA SER A 73 18.53 16.05 -12.59
C SER A 73 18.86 16.60 -13.97
N GLN A 74 17.82 17.00 -14.68
CA GLN A 74 17.92 17.70 -15.97
C GLN A 74 16.84 18.76 -16.08
N LYS A 75 17.08 19.82 -16.85
CA LYS A 75 16.05 20.78 -17.23
C LYS A 75 15.27 20.25 -18.43
N ASN A 76 13.94 20.27 -18.34
CA ASN A 76 13.10 20.01 -19.49
C ASN A 76 13.06 21.22 -20.45
N LYS A 77 12.32 21.11 -21.56
CA LYS A 77 12.19 22.19 -22.58
C LYS A 77 11.53 23.45 -22.02
N ASP A 78 10.74 23.32 -20.96
CA ASP A 78 10.01 24.41 -20.32
C ASP A 78 10.82 25.04 -19.16
N GLY A 79 12.08 24.62 -18.98
CA GLY A 79 12.97 25.11 -17.95
C GLY A 79 12.75 24.50 -16.55
N GLN A 80 11.79 23.58 -16.40
CA GLN A 80 11.55 22.88 -15.15
C GLN A 80 12.66 21.86 -14.88
N VAL A 81 13.03 21.70 -13.63
CA VAL A 81 14.03 20.70 -13.21
C VAL A 81 13.31 19.37 -12.93
N ILE A 82 13.69 18.36 -13.66
CA ILE A 82 13.23 16.98 -13.46
C ILE A 82 14.32 16.21 -12.76
N ILE A 83 13.99 15.59 -11.63
CA ILE A 83 14.87 14.70 -10.89
C ILE A 83 14.81 13.32 -11.51
N ASN A 84 15.85 12.92 -12.23
CA ASN A 84 15.92 11.60 -12.88
C ASN A 84 16.27 10.51 -11.88
N LEU A 85 17.01 10.85 -10.83
CA LEU A 85 17.36 9.95 -9.74
C LEU A 85 17.56 10.74 -8.45
N PHE A 86 16.84 10.35 -7.42
CA PHE A 86 17.13 10.66 -6.03
C PHE A 86 17.43 9.34 -5.31
N SER A 87 18.58 9.23 -4.66
CA SER A 87 18.94 8.00 -3.96
C SER A 87 19.64 8.30 -2.65
N LEU A 88 19.11 7.72 -1.56
CA LEU A 88 19.73 7.68 -0.24
C LEU A 88 20.11 6.24 0.11
N SER A 89 21.23 6.05 0.80
CA SER A 89 21.65 4.72 1.25
C SER A 89 22.13 4.71 2.69
N GLU A 90 22.00 3.54 3.31
CA GLU A 90 22.41 3.26 4.68
C GLU A 90 21.86 4.35 5.63
N ILE A 91 20.52 4.42 5.70
CA ILE A 91 19.79 5.40 6.49
C ILE A 91 19.54 4.80 7.86
N PHE A 92 19.80 5.57 8.88
CA PHE A 92 19.51 5.26 10.28
C PHE A 92 18.72 6.41 10.89
N ALA A 93 17.62 6.10 11.54
CA ALA A 93 16.84 7.03 12.33
C ALA A 93 16.43 6.38 13.64
N TYR A 94 16.30 7.18 14.68
CA TYR A 94 15.83 6.71 15.97
C TYR A 94 14.88 7.74 16.59
N ASP A 95 14.07 7.27 17.52
CA ASP A 95 13.14 8.09 18.28
C ASP A 95 13.24 7.67 19.74
N ASP A 96 13.83 8.55 20.56
CA ASP A 96 14.06 8.29 21.97
C ASP A 96 12.78 8.28 22.79
N GLU A 97 11.75 9.03 22.37
CA GLU A 97 10.46 9.12 23.07
C GLU A 97 9.70 7.81 22.97
N PHE A 98 9.77 7.14 21.83
CA PHE A 98 9.05 5.88 21.58
C PHE A 98 9.97 4.65 21.60
N GLY A 99 11.27 4.84 21.79
CA GLY A 99 12.25 3.77 21.91
C GLY A 99 12.34 2.86 20.70
N PHE A 100 12.28 3.43 19.49
CA PHE A 100 12.44 2.65 18.26
C PHE A 100 13.62 3.10 17.40
N GLU A 101 14.16 2.14 16.68
CA GLU A 101 15.21 2.29 15.69
C GLU A 101 14.71 1.89 14.32
N ILE A 102 15.06 2.67 13.30
CA ILE A 102 14.75 2.37 11.90
C ILE A 102 16.05 2.38 11.10
N VAL A 103 16.28 1.29 10.38
CA VAL A 103 17.38 1.17 9.41
C VAL A 103 16.78 0.94 8.03
N ILE A 104 17.28 1.67 7.02
CA ILE A 104 16.87 1.48 5.63
C ILE A 104 18.11 1.38 4.76
N ASP A 105 18.28 0.27 4.05
CA ASP A 105 19.43 0.07 3.19
C ASP A 105 19.48 1.10 2.07
N LYS A 106 18.33 1.32 1.41
CA LYS A 106 18.29 2.24 0.28
C LYS A 106 16.89 2.74 -0.05
N ILE A 107 16.81 4.02 -0.39
CA ILE A 107 15.66 4.65 -1.02
C ILE A 107 16.11 5.12 -2.40
N SER A 108 15.28 4.90 -3.42
CA SER A 108 15.50 5.38 -4.78
C SER A 108 14.20 5.84 -5.40
N ILE A 109 14.14 7.10 -5.83
CA ILE A 109 12.98 7.71 -6.49
C ILE A 109 13.46 8.24 -7.84
N ARG A 110 12.68 8.03 -8.90
CA ARG A 110 13.06 8.42 -10.25
C ARG A 110 11.98 9.23 -10.94
N ASP A 111 12.44 10.11 -11.80
CA ASP A 111 11.67 10.84 -12.80
C ASP A 111 10.47 11.60 -12.22
N PHE A 112 10.73 12.57 -11.36
CA PHE A 112 9.72 13.45 -10.77
C PHE A 112 10.11 14.94 -10.91
N ASN A 113 9.10 15.82 -10.90
CA ASN A 113 9.32 17.26 -10.99
C ASN A 113 9.81 17.81 -9.66
N SER A 114 10.92 18.58 -9.68
CA SER A 114 11.45 19.22 -8.48
C SER A 114 10.52 20.28 -7.88
N ALA A 115 9.57 20.81 -8.67
CA ALA A 115 8.57 21.75 -8.14
C ALA A 115 7.73 21.14 -7.02
N ILE A 116 7.47 19.85 -7.11
CA ILE A 116 6.81 19.07 -6.04
C ILE A 116 7.57 19.18 -4.72
N LEU A 117 8.84 19.43 -4.81
CA LEU A 117 9.73 19.58 -3.69
C LEU A 117 9.73 21.00 -3.10
N LYS A 118 9.13 21.99 -3.69
CA LYS A 118 9.19 23.40 -3.28
C LYS A 118 7.94 23.92 -2.58
N ASP A 119 6.81 23.38 -2.95
CA ASP A 119 5.58 23.76 -2.31
C ASP A 119 5.48 23.00 -0.98
N ASP A 120 5.13 23.71 0.09
CA ASP A 120 4.66 23.03 1.28
C ASP A 120 3.73 21.95 0.77
N PHE A 121 4.08 20.69 1.01
CA PHE A 121 3.23 19.58 0.69
C PHE A 121 1.94 19.80 1.49
N ALA A 122 1.11 20.69 0.98
CA ALA A 122 -0.28 20.72 1.35
C ALA A 122 -0.78 19.28 1.15
N GLU A 123 -1.49 18.77 2.11
CA GLU A 123 -1.97 17.40 2.14
C GLU A 123 -2.62 16.96 0.82
N ASP A 124 -3.01 17.90 -0.02
CA ASP A 124 -3.70 17.74 -1.30
C ASP A 124 -2.79 17.58 -2.54
N ALA A 125 -1.56 18.09 -2.50
CA ALA A 125 -0.66 18.06 -3.68
C ALA A 125 0.10 16.73 -3.84
N ALA A 126 0.21 15.96 -2.75
CA ALA A 126 1.12 14.82 -2.67
C ALA A 126 0.73 13.66 -3.61
N ASN A 127 -0.53 13.54 -4.00
CA ASN A 127 -0.98 12.32 -4.67
C ASN A 127 -1.06 12.41 -6.20
N TYR A 128 -1.20 13.59 -6.78
CA TYR A 128 -1.54 13.68 -8.21
C TYR A 128 -0.38 14.01 -9.14
N ASP A 129 0.50 14.92 -8.75
CA ASP A 129 1.55 15.39 -9.65
C ASP A 129 2.74 14.43 -9.75
N LEU A 130 3.05 13.69 -8.69
CA LEU A 130 4.09 12.64 -8.74
C LEU A 130 3.73 11.56 -9.75
N LEU A 131 2.47 11.10 -9.73
CA LEU A 131 1.99 10.03 -10.60
C LEU A 131 1.77 10.47 -12.06
N LYS A 132 1.80 11.76 -12.37
CA LYS A 132 1.67 12.26 -13.76
C LYS A 132 2.96 12.12 -14.57
N HIS A 133 4.10 11.85 -13.94
CA HIS A 133 5.36 11.68 -14.68
C HIS A 133 5.48 10.27 -15.27
N LYS A 134 5.60 10.20 -16.59
CA LYS A 134 5.61 8.97 -17.41
C LYS A 134 6.62 7.89 -17.00
N ASN A 135 7.63 8.24 -16.21
CA ASN A 135 8.67 7.31 -15.80
C ASN A 135 8.82 7.26 -14.28
N PHE A 136 7.89 7.90 -13.55
CA PHE A 136 7.95 7.89 -12.10
C PHE A 136 8.03 6.46 -11.57
N SER A 137 8.96 6.23 -10.70
CA SER A 137 9.11 4.96 -9.98
C SER A 137 9.79 5.20 -8.64
N PHE A 138 9.48 4.36 -7.67
CA PHE A 138 10.23 4.34 -6.43
C PHE A 138 10.57 2.91 -6.00
N ASN A 139 11.66 2.78 -5.26
CA ASN A 139 12.07 1.54 -4.63
C ASN A 139 12.71 1.84 -3.29
N ILE A 140 12.23 1.17 -2.24
CA ILE A 140 12.81 1.18 -0.90
C ILE A 140 13.21 -0.26 -0.60
N SER A 141 14.41 -0.47 -0.09
CA SER A 141 14.91 -1.80 0.23
C SER A 141 15.51 -1.85 1.63
N GLY A 142 15.37 -3.00 2.28
CA GLY A 142 15.98 -3.31 3.55
C GLY A 142 15.51 -2.40 4.68
N VAL A 143 14.18 -2.22 4.81
CA VAL A 143 13.61 -1.49 5.96
C VAL A 143 13.59 -2.42 7.16
N ASN A 144 14.20 -2.02 8.26
CA ASN A 144 14.15 -2.71 9.53
C ASN A 144 13.71 -1.71 10.61
N PHE A 145 12.61 -2.01 11.23
CA PHE A 145 12.10 -1.29 12.39
C PHE A 145 12.23 -2.20 13.61
N LYS A 146 12.82 -1.70 14.66
CA LYS A 146 13.08 -2.47 15.87
C LYS A 146 12.68 -1.69 17.10
N ASN A 147 11.99 -2.36 18.01
CA ASN A 147 11.74 -1.88 19.35
C ASN A 147 11.83 -3.03 20.36
N ASN A 148 11.48 -2.77 21.62
CA ASN A 148 11.56 -3.79 22.68
C ASN A 148 10.49 -4.90 22.58
N GLU A 149 9.44 -4.70 21.77
CA GLU A 149 8.29 -5.60 21.69
C GLU A 149 8.35 -6.51 20.46
N PHE A 150 8.86 -5.98 19.32
CA PHE A 150 8.91 -6.70 18.06
C PHE A 150 9.97 -6.12 17.10
N ASP A 151 10.36 -6.93 16.14
CA ASP A 151 11.14 -6.52 14.97
C ASP A 151 10.24 -6.61 13.72
N LEU A 152 10.20 -5.54 12.93
CA LEU A 152 9.52 -5.50 11.63
C LEU A 152 10.54 -5.27 10.53
N GLY A 153 10.68 -6.23 9.63
CA GLY A 153 11.50 -6.11 8.43
C GLY A 153 10.63 -5.96 7.18
N ILE A 154 11.09 -5.17 6.21
CA ILE A 154 10.51 -5.14 4.87
C ILE A 154 11.67 -5.19 3.87
N LYS A 155 11.76 -6.28 3.11
CA LYS A 155 12.84 -6.45 2.15
C LYS A 155 12.77 -5.44 1.02
N LYS A 156 11.56 -5.17 0.52
CA LYS A 156 11.36 -4.28 -0.61
C LYS A 156 9.96 -3.67 -0.63
N ILE A 157 9.90 -2.36 -0.89
CA ILE A 157 8.69 -1.65 -1.30
C ILE A 157 8.98 -1.05 -2.67
N SER A 158 8.16 -1.31 -3.67
CA SER A 158 8.40 -0.78 -5.00
C SER A 158 7.11 -0.43 -5.75
N LEU A 159 7.17 0.69 -6.42
CA LEU A 159 6.30 1.06 -7.51
C LEU A 159 7.18 1.11 -8.75
N PRO A 160 7.18 0.06 -9.56
CA PRO A 160 7.89 0.06 -10.83
C PRO A 160 7.25 1.09 -11.76
N LYS A 161 7.82 1.26 -12.92
CA LYS A 161 7.38 2.24 -13.89
C LYS A 161 5.87 2.17 -14.16
N ILE A 162 5.18 3.32 -14.03
CA ILE A 162 3.80 3.48 -14.45
C ILE A 162 3.77 3.60 -15.98
N LYS A 163 2.90 2.83 -16.61
CA LYS A 163 2.65 2.95 -18.06
C LYS A 163 1.48 3.91 -18.28
N TYR A 164 1.72 4.96 -19.05
CA TYR A 164 0.69 5.94 -19.40
C TYR A 164 0.12 5.68 -20.78
N GLY A 165 -1.18 5.87 -20.91
CA GLY A 165 -1.95 5.89 -22.15
C GLY A 165 -2.59 7.26 -22.37
N LYS A 166 -3.32 7.38 -23.48
CA LYS A 166 -4.19 8.52 -23.76
C LYS A 166 -5.61 8.04 -23.90
N LEU A 167 -6.54 8.74 -23.25
CA LEU A 167 -7.96 8.56 -23.45
C LEU A 167 -8.37 9.06 -24.84
N SER A 168 -9.53 8.64 -25.31
CA SER A 168 -10.14 9.13 -26.54
C SER A 168 -10.40 10.64 -26.48
N SER A 169 -10.55 11.21 -25.28
CA SER A 169 -10.63 12.65 -25.03
C SER A 169 -9.29 13.39 -25.21
N GLY A 170 -8.17 12.66 -25.32
CA GLY A 170 -6.82 13.20 -25.42
C GLY A 170 -6.08 13.34 -24.09
N GLU A 171 -6.75 13.15 -22.97
CA GLU A 171 -6.16 13.19 -21.61
C GLU A 171 -5.21 12.02 -21.38
N GLU A 172 -4.09 12.29 -20.71
CA GLU A 172 -3.18 11.24 -20.27
C GLU A 172 -3.68 10.60 -18.97
N PHE A 173 -3.55 9.28 -18.86
CA PHE A 173 -3.94 8.53 -17.68
C PHE A 173 -2.96 7.37 -17.41
N ALA A 174 -2.92 6.90 -16.18
CA ALA A 174 -2.16 5.72 -15.82
C ALA A 174 -2.86 4.47 -16.37
N GLN A 175 -2.35 3.95 -17.49
CA GLN A 175 -2.90 2.78 -18.17
C GLN A 175 -2.58 1.48 -17.42
N GLU A 176 -1.38 1.39 -16.85
CA GLU A 176 -0.93 0.21 -16.11
C GLU A 176 -0.12 0.66 -14.91
N THR A 177 -0.49 0.17 -13.74
CA THR A 177 0.22 0.41 -12.49
C THR A 177 0.41 -0.90 -11.75
N SER A 178 1.53 -1.03 -11.06
CA SER A 178 1.77 -2.12 -10.13
C SER A 178 2.46 -1.60 -8.89
N PHE A 179 2.13 -2.18 -7.74
CA PHE A 179 2.77 -1.88 -6.48
C PHE A 179 3.08 -3.19 -5.77
N GLU A 180 4.24 -3.27 -5.14
CA GLU A 180 4.74 -4.50 -4.55
C GLU A 180 5.42 -4.20 -3.21
N ILE A 181 5.03 -4.94 -2.18
CA ILE A 181 5.78 -5.04 -0.92
C ILE A 181 6.19 -6.50 -0.76
N LYS A 182 7.48 -6.76 -0.64
CA LYS A 182 8.00 -8.11 -0.48
C LYS A 182 8.59 -8.34 0.89
N GLU A 183 8.32 -9.53 1.40
CA GLU A 183 8.85 -10.04 2.64
C GLU A 183 8.70 -9.00 3.78
N ILE A 184 7.44 -8.60 4.06
CA ILE A 184 7.11 -7.95 5.32
C ILE A 184 7.28 -9.03 6.38
N SER A 185 8.31 -8.95 7.19
CA SER A 185 8.59 -9.92 8.25
C SER A 185 8.30 -9.30 9.61
N PHE A 186 7.46 -9.95 10.39
CA PHE A 186 7.17 -9.56 11.76
C PHE A 186 7.64 -10.66 12.70
N THR A 187 8.54 -10.31 13.61
CA THR A 187 9.06 -11.22 14.65
C THR A 187 8.72 -10.66 16.01
N ALA A 188 7.87 -11.34 16.74
CA ALA A 188 7.49 -10.94 18.09
C ALA A 188 8.60 -11.28 19.07
N ASN A 189 8.87 -10.39 20.04
CA ASN A 189 9.75 -10.70 21.14
C ASN A 189 9.11 -11.86 21.97
N PRO A 190 9.85 -12.95 22.22
CA PRO A 190 9.34 -14.07 23.01
C PRO A 190 8.86 -13.70 24.43
N SER A 191 9.33 -12.59 24.97
CA SER A 191 8.91 -12.08 26.28
C SER A 191 7.54 -11.39 26.24
N ASN A 192 7.00 -11.08 25.07
CA ASN A 192 5.70 -10.45 24.93
C ASN A 192 4.58 -11.51 24.98
N ILE A 193 3.87 -11.55 26.12
CA ILE A 193 2.82 -12.54 26.40
C ILE A 193 1.63 -12.39 25.44
N ASP A 194 1.31 -11.17 25.02
CA ASP A 194 0.19 -10.89 24.14
C ASP A 194 0.40 -11.46 22.71
N LEU A 195 1.66 -11.62 22.31
CA LEU A 195 2.04 -12.18 21.02
C LEU A 195 2.37 -13.68 21.07
N LEU A 196 2.25 -14.31 22.24
CA LEU A 196 2.52 -15.73 22.40
C LEU A 196 1.68 -16.63 21.48
N PRO A 197 0.36 -16.40 21.29
CA PRO A 197 -0.46 -17.19 20.35
C PRO A 197 0.06 -17.16 18.92
N LEU A 198 0.54 -16.00 18.44
CA LEU A 198 1.15 -15.87 17.13
C LEU A 198 2.42 -16.71 17.01
N ASN A 199 3.30 -16.66 18.02
CA ASN A 199 4.53 -17.46 18.04
C ASN A 199 4.25 -18.96 18.00
N VAL A 200 3.19 -19.43 18.67
CA VAL A 200 2.76 -20.84 18.65
C VAL A 200 2.29 -21.24 17.25
N ILE A 201 1.48 -20.41 16.57
CA ILE A 201 1.04 -20.67 15.22
C ILE A 201 2.25 -20.73 14.27
N LEU A 202 3.13 -19.74 14.32
CA LEU A 202 4.32 -19.67 13.47
C LEU A 202 5.21 -20.91 13.65
N ALA A 203 5.49 -21.30 14.89
CA ALA A 203 6.25 -22.50 15.19
C ALA A 203 5.60 -23.77 14.62
N SER A 204 4.26 -23.86 14.67
CA SER A 204 3.51 -25.03 14.17
C SER A 204 3.56 -25.19 12.64
N ILE A 205 3.78 -24.11 11.89
CA ILE A 205 4.01 -24.10 10.44
C ILE A 205 5.50 -24.05 10.07
N GLY A 206 6.41 -24.21 11.05
CA GLY A 206 7.86 -24.21 10.86
C GLY A 206 8.45 -22.84 10.57
N GLN A 207 7.75 -21.75 10.92
CA GLN A 207 8.20 -20.36 10.73
C GLN A 207 8.65 -19.75 12.07
N GLN A 208 9.60 -18.81 12.00
CA GLN A 208 10.04 -18.02 13.15
C GLN A 208 9.45 -16.59 13.14
N SER A 209 9.00 -16.15 11.99
CA SER A 209 8.40 -14.84 11.77
C SER A 209 7.18 -14.96 10.86
N LEU A 210 6.22 -14.07 11.05
CA LEU A 210 5.14 -13.86 10.09
C LEU A 210 5.72 -13.12 8.89
N THR A 211 5.76 -13.78 7.74
CA THR A 211 6.26 -13.15 6.50
C THR A 211 5.15 -13.02 5.49
N VAL A 212 4.95 -11.80 4.97
CA VAL A 212 3.85 -11.47 4.07
C VAL A 212 4.38 -10.76 2.82
N ASP A 213 3.92 -11.19 1.66
CA ASP A 213 4.03 -10.47 0.39
C ASP A 213 2.71 -9.81 0.04
N LEU A 214 2.75 -8.58 -0.43
CA LEU A 214 1.61 -7.84 -0.97
C LEU A 214 1.95 -7.38 -2.38
N ASN A 215 1.06 -7.62 -3.31
CA ASN A 215 1.15 -7.07 -4.66
C ASN A 215 -0.19 -6.56 -5.15
N THR A 216 -0.16 -5.45 -5.87
CA THR A 216 -1.32 -4.92 -6.57
C THR A 216 -0.97 -4.67 -8.02
N TYR A 217 -1.95 -4.83 -8.88
CA TYR A 217 -1.86 -4.54 -10.31
C TYR A 217 -3.16 -3.93 -10.78
N SER A 218 -3.09 -2.91 -11.59
CA SER A 218 -4.25 -2.32 -12.23
C SER A 218 -3.94 -2.01 -13.69
N GLU A 219 -4.88 -2.32 -14.58
CA GLU A 219 -4.81 -2.02 -16.00
C GLU A 219 -6.12 -1.44 -16.48
N VAL A 220 -6.04 -0.36 -17.22
CA VAL A 220 -7.17 0.41 -17.74
C VAL A 220 -7.17 0.38 -19.27
N PHE A 221 -8.29 -0.02 -19.84
CA PHE A 221 -8.51 -0.08 -21.28
C PHE A 221 -9.58 0.94 -21.68
N ASP A 222 -9.23 1.86 -22.56
CA ASP A 222 -10.20 2.78 -23.16
C ASP A 222 -11.03 2.01 -24.22
N LYS A 223 -12.34 1.99 -24.03
CA LYS A 223 -13.36 1.42 -24.92
C LYS A 223 -14.31 2.49 -25.47
N GLY A 224 -13.85 3.72 -25.59
CA GLY A 224 -14.61 4.87 -26.06
C GLY A 224 -15.46 5.52 -24.97
N LEU A 225 -16.73 5.16 -24.84
CA LEU A 225 -17.61 5.72 -23.79
C LEU A 225 -17.41 5.10 -22.42
N MET A 226 -16.70 3.98 -22.35
CA MET A 226 -16.44 3.21 -21.14
C MET A 226 -14.95 2.95 -20.96
N LEU A 227 -14.48 3.00 -19.74
CA LEU A 227 -13.18 2.47 -19.34
C LEU A 227 -13.40 1.07 -18.74
N LYS A 228 -12.69 0.07 -19.27
CA LYS A 228 -12.62 -1.24 -18.63
C LYS A 228 -11.39 -1.25 -17.73
N ILE A 229 -11.56 -1.61 -16.46
CA ILE A 229 -10.51 -1.62 -15.45
C ILE A 229 -10.40 -3.04 -14.90
N ILE A 230 -9.18 -3.57 -14.91
CA ILE A 230 -8.84 -4.85 -14.28
C ILE A 230 -7.91 -4.54 -13.11
N SER A 231 -8.36 -4.86 -11.89
CA SER A 231 -7.56 -4.70 -10.68
C SER A 231 -7.29 -6.05 -10.05
N LYS A 232 -6.06 -6.27 -9.59
CA LYS A 232 -5.64 -7.49 -8.91
C LYS A 232 -4.96 -7.14 -7.60
N LEU A 233 -5.27 -7.89 -6.56
CA LEU A 233 -4.64 -7.84 -5.26
C LEU A 233 -4.17 -9.26 -4.92
N GLY A 234 -2.91 -9.41 -4.59
CA GLY A 234 -2.36 -10.64 -4.05
C GLY A 234 -1.76 -10.40 -2.67
N LEU A 235 -2.13 -11.22 -1.72
CA LEU A 235 -1.54 -11.28 -0.39
C LEU A 235 -1.10 -12.72 -0.15
N ASN A 236 0.16 -12.91 0.22
CA ASN A 236 0.72 -14.23 0.48
C ASN A 236 1.41 -14.24 1.85
N ILE A 237 0.87 -15.02 2.77
CA ILE A 237 1.49 -15.33 4.06
C ILE A 237 2.34 -16.59 3.83
N ILE A 238 3.64 -16.44 3.85
CA ILE A 238 4.59 -17.52 3.50
C ILE A 238 4.43 -18.70 4.47
N GLY A 239 4.15 -19.87 3.90
CA GLY A 239 3.88 -21.09 4.65
C GLY A 239 2.53 -21.13 5.36
N GLY A 240 1.71 -20.09 5.23
CA GLY A 240 0.42 -19.96 5.91
C GLY A 240 -0.78 -20.01 4.98
N ALA A 241 -0.99 -18.95 4.21
CA ALA A 241 -2.15 -18.80 3.34
C ALA A 241 -1.86 -17.82 2.19
N ALA A 242 -2.60 -17.94 1.09
CA ALA A 242 -2.59 -16.94 0.02
C ALA A 242 -4.02 -16.49 -0.29
N LEU A 243 -4.16 -15.20 -0.58
CA LEU A 243 -5.40 -14.58 -1.04
C LEU A 243 -5.12 -13.83 -2.34
N ASN A 244 -5.92 -14.10 -3.38
CA ASN A 244 -5.89 -13.37 -4.63
C ASN A 244 -7.29 -12.86 -4.96
N LEU A 245 -7.39 -11.57 -5.23
CA LEU A 245 -8.61 -10.92 -5.68
C LEU A 245 -8.38 -10.34 -7.08
N GLU A 246 -9.27 -10.65 -8.01
CA GLU A 246 -9.33 -10.02 -9.33
C GLU A 246 -10.71 -9.36 -9.48
N LEU A 247 -10.71 -8.08 -9.83
CA LEU A 247 -11.89 -7.29 -10.13
C LEU A 247 -11.80 -6.83 -11.58
N ASP A 248 -12.83 -7.11 -12.37
CA ASP A 248 -13.02 -6.56 -13.71
C ASP A 248 -14.30 -5.72 -13.69
N TYR A 249 -14.17 -4.45 -13.96
CA TYR A 249 -15.31 -3.52 -13.93
C TYR A 249 -15.20 -2.47 -15.05
N SER A 250 -16.32 -1.89 -15.37
CA SER A 250 -16.43 -0.86 -16.41
C SER A 250 -16.95 0.44 -15.81
N VAL A 251 -16.28 1.54 -16.11
CA VAL A 251 -16.61 2.89 -15.62
C VAL A 251 -16.97 3.75 -16.82
N PRO A 252 -18.13 4.40 -16.86
CA PRO A 252 -18.42 5.40 -17.88
C PRO A 252 -17.36 6.51 -17.86
N MET A 253 -16.94 6.98 -19.04
CA MET A 253 -15.93 8.04 -19.14
C MET A 253 -16.33 9.31 -18.38
N GLN A 254 -17.62 9.65 -18.38
CA GLN A 254 -18.15 10.79 -17.63
C GLN A 254 -18.01 10.61 -16.11
N THR A 255 -18.31 9.41 -15.60
CA THR A 255 -18.15 9.06 -14.18
C THR A 255 -16.68 9.10 -13.80
N PHE A 256 -15.78 8.58 -14.63
CA PHE A 256 -14.35 8.66 -14.41
C PHE A 256 -13.87 10.12 -14.34
N SER A 257 -14.27 10.95 -15.29
CA SER A 257 -13.94 12.39 -15.29
C SER A 257 -14.54 13.13 -14.09
N TYR A 258 -15.75 12.74 -13.66
CA TYR A 258 -16.38 13.30 -12.47
C TYR A 258 -15.52 13.08 -11.23
N PHE A 259 -15.10 11.83 -10.94
CA PHE A 259 -14.24 11.54 -9.79
C PHE A 259 -12.83 12.12 -9.94
N SER A 260 -12.25 12.08 -11.14
CA SER A 260 -10.91 12.65 -11.38
C SER A 260 -10.83 14.16 -11.15
N ASN A 261 -11.93 14.88 -11.37
CA ASN A 261 -12.00 16.33 -11.17
C ASN A 261 -12.46 16.73 -9.78
N ASN A 262 -12.90 15.79 -8.95
CA ASN A 262 -13.42 16.03 -7.61
C ASN A 262 -12.68 15.15 -6.57
N GLN A 263 -11.38 15.41 -6.39
CA GLN A 263 -10.53 14.61 -5.50
C GLN A 263 -11.05 14.56 -4.07
N SER A 264 -11.62 15.67 -3.56
CA SER A 264 -12.23 15.73 -2.23
C SER A 264 -13.32 14.67 -2.00
N LEU A 265 -14.03 14.26 -3.05
CA LEU A 265 -15.04 13.20 -2.95
C LEU A 265 -14.39 11.82 -2.80
N ILE A 266 -13.22 11.60 -3.41
CA ILE A 266 -12.47 10.35 -3.23
C ILE A 266 -11.95 10.26 -1.79
N ASP A 267 -11.46 11.38 -1.25
CA ASP A 267 -10.98 11.46 0.12
C ASP A 267 -12.13 11.22 1.11
N GLU A 268 -13.32 11.75 0.82
CA GLU A 268 -14.53 11.47 1.59
C GLU A 268 -14.91 9.99 1.57
N LEU A 269 -14.86 9.33 0.41
CA LEU A 269 -15.11 7.90 0.27
C LEU A 269 -14.08 7.05 1.03
N GLN A 270 -12.82 7.48 1.08
CA GLN A 270 -11.75 6.76 1.80
C GLN A 270 -11.84 6.91 3.32
N THR A 271 -12.38 8.02 3.81
CA THR A 271 -12.48 8.32 5.25
C THR A 271 -13.76 7.80 5.90
N GLN A 272 -14.80 7.53 5.11
CA GLN A 272 -16.04 6.96 5.63
C GLN A 272 -15.89 5.45 5.83
N ASN A 273 -16.23 4.99 7.05
CA ASN A 273 -16.43 3.57 7.28
C ASN A 273 -17.57 3.08 6.38
N PHE A 274 -17.36 1.99 5.65
CA PHE A 274 -18.33 1.36 4.74
C PHE A 274 -19.67 0.99 5.41
N GLU A 275 -19.77 1.09 6.74
CA GLU A 275 -20.99 0.88 7.51
C GLU A 275 -22.03 2.04 7.38
N ASN A 276 -21.63 3.19 6.82
CA ASN A 276 -22.45 4.41 6.76
C ASN A 276 -22.71 4.89 5.32
N PHE A 277 -22.92 3.98 4.37
CA PHE A 277 -23.31 4.33 2.99
C PHE A 277 -24.55 5.24 2.91
N ASP A 278 -25.45 5.17 3.90
CA ASP A 278 -26.64 6.04 3.98
C ASP A 278 -26.31 7.53 4.11
N ASN A 279 -25.08 7.86 4.48
CA ASN A 279 -24.61 9.26 4.62
C ASN A 279 -23.89 9.76 3.36
N LEU A 280 -23.66 8.93 2.35
CA LEU A 280 -23.09 9.39 1.09
C LEU A 280 -24.06 10.32 0.37
N ASN A 281 -23.49 11.40 -0.20
CA ASN A 281 -24.21 12.30 -1.07
C ASN A 281 -24.91 11.50 -2.20
N ASN A 282 -26.18 11.76 -2.45
CA ASN A 282 -26.96 11.12 -3.51
C ASN A 282 -26.29 11.19 -4.88
N GLU A 283 -25.53 12.25 -5.16
CA GLU A 283 -24.79 12.42 -6.41
C GLU A 283 -23.67 11.39 -6.55
N ILE A 284 -22.91 11.13 -5.48
CA ILE A 284 -21.86 10.10 -5.43
C ILE A 284 -22.49 8.72 -5.65
N LEU A 285 -23.60 8.43 -4.97
CA LEU A 285 -24.30 7.15 -5.13
C LEU A 285 -24.80 6.96 -6.56
N MET A 286 -25.31 8.01 -7.19
CA MET A 286 -25.73 7.95 -8.60
C MET A 286 -24.55 7.69 -9.54
N GLU A 287 -23.39 8.29 -9.31
CA GLU A 287 -22.19 8.03 -10.13
C GLU A 287 -21.62 6.63 -9.88
N LEU A 288 -21.57 6.17 -8.63
CA LEU A 288 -21.17 4.80 -8.31
C LEU A 288 -22.11 3.75 -8.92
N GLY A 289 -23.44 4.06 -8.97
CA GLY A 289 -24.44 3.20 -9.60
C GLY A 289 -24.25 2.98 -11.10
N LYS A 290 -23.51 3.85 -11.78
CA LYS A 290 -23.16 3.70 -13.21
C LYS A 290 -21.97 2.77 -13.44
N ILE A 291 -21.17 2.47 -12.40
CA ILE A 291 -20.04 1.55 -12.49
C ILE A 291 -20.59 0.13 -12.58
N GLN A 292 -20.12 -0.63 -13.54
CA GLN A 292 -20.58 -1.97 -13.84
C GLN A 292 -19.52 -3.00 -13.48
N LEU A 293 -19.90 -3.96 -12.66
CA LEU A 293 -19.08 -5.13 -12.32
C LEU A 293 -19.23 -6.18 -13.43
N ASN A 294 -18.11 -6.52 -14.07
CA ASN A 294 -18.05 -7.55 -15.12
C ASN A 294 -17.66 -8.90 -14.53
N LYS A 295 -16.71 -8.91 -13.57
CA LYS A 295 -16.19 -10.15 -13.00
C LYS A 295 -15.54 -9.90 -11.64
N VAL A 296 -15.74 -10.84 -10.73
CA VAL A 296 -14.98 -10.95 -9.47
C VAL A 296 -14.44 -12.36 -9.38
N ILE A 297 -13.16 -12.49 -9.05
CA ILE A 297 -12.58 -13.78 -8.61
C ILE A 297 -11.89 -13.54 -7.28
N LEU A 298 -12.28 -14.29 -6.28
CA LEU A 298 -11.58 -14.37 -4.99
C LEU A 298 -11.06 -15.81 -4.85
N GLN A 299 -9.76 -15.94 -4.63
CA GLN A 299 -9.11 -17.22 -4.37
C GLN A 299 -8.45 -17.16 -2.99
N ILE A 300 -8.71 -18.17 -2.19
CA ILE A 300 -8.10 -18.38 -0.89
C ILE A 300 -7.41 -19.75 -0.94
N GLU A 301 -6.15 -19.81 -0.55
CA GLU A 301 -5.37 -21.06 -0.54
C GLU A 301 -4.77 -21.27 0.85
N ASP A 302 -5.00 -22.43 1.43
CA ASP A 302 -4.36 -22.86 2.66
C ASP A 302 -2.99 -23.45 2.31
N LEU A 303 -1.94 -22.83 2.81
CA LEU A 303 -0.55 -23.25 2.63
C LEU A 303 0.02 -23.89 3.92
N GLY A 304 -0.84 -24.18 4.92
CA GLY A 304 -0.46 -24.88 6.14
C GLY A 304 -1.00 -24.28 7.44
N VAL A 305 -1.59 -23.07 7.42
CA VAL A 305 -2.04 -22.39 8.65
C VAL A 305 -3.37 -22.93 9.20
N ARG A 306 -4.22 -23.50 8.37
CA ARG A 306 -5.56 -23.95 8.76
C ARG A 306 -5.53 -24.92 9.95
N LYS A 307 -4.74 -25.97 9.85
CA LYS A 307 -4.69 -27.00 10.91
C LYS A 307 -4.22 -26.45 12.26
N PRO A 308 -3.13 -25.68 12.36
CA PRO A 308 -2.76 -24.98 13.57
C PRO A 308 -3.84 -24.09 14.17
N LEU A 309 -4.57 -23.34 13.32
CA LEU A 309 -5.67 -22.48 13.77
C LEU A 309 -6.81 -23.29 14.40
N ILE A 310 -7.19 -24.42 13.78
CA ILE A 310 -8.23 -25.31 14.33
C ILE A 310 -7.78 -25.87 15.69
N ILE A 311 -6.54 -26.37 15.79
CA ILE A 311 -5.99 -26.92 17.05
C ILE A 311 -6.00 -25.86 18.15
N MET A 312 -5.56 -24.64 17.82
CA MET A 312 -5.55 -23.53 18.78
C MET A 312 -6.96 -23.16 19.23
N ALA A 313 -7.91 -23.05 18.29
CA ALA A 313 -9.31 -22.76 18.60
C ALA A 313 -9.93 -23.85 19.50
N ALA A 314 -9.70 -25.12 19.17
CA ALA A 314 -10.14 -26.26 19.97
C ALA A 314 -9.60 -26.20 21.40
N SER A 315 -8.30 -25.93 21.54
CA SER A 315 -7.66 -25.78 22.86
C SER A 315 -8.24 -24.61 23.66
N ASN A 316 -8.42 -23.44 23.03
CA ASN A 316 -8.94 -22.26 23.71
C ASN A 316 -10.40 -22.38 24.12
N MET A 317 -11.22 -23.11 23.33
CA MET A 317 -12.64 -23.32 23.60
C MET A 317 -12.91 -24.58 24.45
N GLY A 318 -11.89 -25.42 24.72
CA GLY A 318 -12.07 -26.71 25.39
C GLY A 318 -12.93 -27.70 24.57
N MET A 319 -12.88 -27.64 23.26
CA MET A 319 -13.67 -28.44 22.31
C MET A 319 -12.75 -29.39 21.54
N SER A 320 -13.34 -30.37 20.83
CA SER A 320 -12.57 -31.16 19.86
C SER A 320 -12.34 -30.37 18.55
N GLU A 321 -11.32 -30.77 17.75
CA GLU A 321 -11.10 -30.19 16.41
C GLU A 321 -12.33 -30.34 15.51
N GLU A 322 -13.04 -31.47 15.62
CA GLU A 322 -14.27 -31.76 14.87
C GLU A 322 -15.40 -30.80 15.24
N ASP A 323 -15.58 -30.50 16.54
CA ASP A 323 -16.59 -29.55 17.01
C ASP A 323 -16.28 -28.12 16.49
N VAL A 324 -15.00 -27.71 16.48
CA VAL A 324 -14.59 -26.42 15.92
C VAL A 324 -14.88 -26.34 14.42
N ILE A 325 -14.61 -27.39 13.67
CA ILE A 325 -14.93 -27.46 12.24
C ILE A 325 -16.45 -27.36 12.02
N ASN A 326 -17.24 -28.11 12.78
CA ASN A 326 -18.71 -28.09 12.66
C ASN A 326 -19.27 -26.71 13.01
N MET A 327 -18.82 -26.10 14.11
CA MET A 327 -19.23 -24.75 14.49
C MET A 327 -18.84 -23.71 13.43
N SER A 328 -17.66 -23.83 12.84
CA SER A 328 -17.22 -22.93 11.76
C SER A 328 -18.11 -23.06 10.53
N ASN A 329 -18.49 -24.30 10.17
CA ASN A 329 -19.39 -24.57 9.06
C ASN A 329 -20.79 -23.98 9.29
N GLU A 330 -21.35 -24.16 10.50
CA GLU A 330 -22.66 -23.61 10.88
C GLU A 330 -22.63 -22.06 10.84
N MET A 331 -21.56 -21.45 11.38
CA MET A 331 -21.41 -20.00 11.37
C MET A 331 -21.30 -19.46 9.95
N ILE A 332 -20.49 -20.07 9.09
CA ILE A 332 -20.34 -19.69 7.69
C ILE A 332 -21.69 -19.80 6.96
N GLN A 333 -22.42 -20.88 7.16
CA GLN A 333 -23.76 -21.06 6.56
C GLN A 333 -24.72 -19.96 7.03
N SER A 334 -24.76 -19.67 8.33
CA SER A 334 -25.66 -18.64 8.89
C SER A 334 -25.40 -17.25 8.35
N VAL A 335 -24.13 -16.92 8.10
CA VAL A 335 -23.72 -15.62 7.54
C VAL A 335 -23.98 -15.54 6.03
N LEU A 336 -23.79 -16.62 5.28
CA LEU A 336 -23.84 -16.59 3.82
C LEU A 336 -25.24 -16.78 3.24
N PHE A 337 -26.09 -17.59 3.87
CA PHE A 337 -27.44 -17.86 3.35
C PHE A 337 -28.29 -16.61 3.09
N PRO A 338 -28.27 -15.57 3.91
CA PRO A 338 -29.01 -14.34 3.61
C PRO A 338 -28.56 -13.62 2.34
N PHE A 339 -27.27 -13.73 1.98
CA PHE A 339 -26.69 -13.00 0.85
C PHE A 339 -26.65 -13.78 -0.46
N ILE A 340 -26.69 -15.11 -0.42
CA ILE A 340 -26.56 -15.99 -1.59
C ILE A 340 -27.66 -17.05 -1.59
N PRO A 341 -28.95 -16.67 -1.77
CA PRO A 341 -30.03 -17.61 -1.67
C PRO A 341 -30.02 -18.66 -2.80
N VAL A 342 -29.47 -18.30 -3.98
CA VAL A 342 -29.36 -19.23 -5.12
C VAL A 342 -27.99 -19.90 -5.10
N ASN A 343 -27.93 -21.22 -5.03
CA ASN A 343 -26.72 -22.06 -4.87
C ASN A 343 -26.04 -21.96 -3.49
N ALA A 344 -26.72 -21.44 -2.46
CA ALA A 344 -26.19 -21.35 -1.10
C ALA A 344 -25.63 -22.69 -0.58
N GLU A 345 -26.33 -23.82 -0.85
CA GLU A 345 -25.84 -25.14 -0.45
C GLU A 345 -24.51 -25.53 -1.09
N LYS A 346 -24.36 -25.36 -2.42
CA LYS A 346 -23.11 -25.69 -3.11
C LYS A 346 -21.95 -24.80 -2.62
N PHE A 347 -22.27 -23.57 -2.27
CA PHE A 347 -21.31 -22.60 -1.76
C PHE A 347 -20.88 -23.02 -0.35
N ALA A 348 -21.83 -23.35 0.52
CA ALA A 348 -21.59 -23.86 1.85
C ALA A 348 -20.78 -25.17 1.83
N ASP A 349 -21.12 -26.12 0.96
CA ASP A 349 -20.36 -27.36 0.79
C ASP A 349 -18.90 -27.11 0.38
N SER A 350 -18.67 -26.15 -0.50
CA SER A 350 -17.30 -25.82 -0.95
C SER A 350 -16.47 -25.20 0.17
N ILE A 351 -17.08 -24.35 1.00
CA ILE A 351 -16.42 -23.77 2.16
C ILE A 351 -16.19 -24.83 3.24
N SER A 352 -17.20 -25.68 3.52
CA SER A 352 -17.06 -26.78 4.47
C SER A 352 -15.88 -27.68 4.11
N LYS A 353 -15.78 -28.08 2.84
CA LYS A 353 -14.63 -28.86 2.35
C LYS A 353 -13.30 -28.14 2.54
N PHE A 354 -13.26 -26.83 2.28
CA PHE A 354 -12.06 -26.04 2.50
C PHE A 354 -11.69 -25.97 4.00
N VAL A 355 -12.68 -25.78 4.88
CA VAL A 355 -12.48 -25.79 6.34
C VAL A 355 -12.04 -27.16 6.82
N GLU A 356 -12.57 -28.26 6.28
CA GLU A 356 -12.23 -29.62 6.66
C GLU A 356 -10.87 -30.09 6.12
N GLN A 357 -10.56 -29.78 4.87
CA GLN A 357 -9.46 -30.39 4.12
C GLN A 357 -8.35 -29.43 3.74
N GLY A 358 -8.59 -28.11 3.79
CA GLY A 358 -7.68 -27.10 3.26
C GLY A 358 -7.70 -27.09 1.72
N GLY A 359 -6.55 -26.70 1.15
CA GLY A 359 -6.37 -26.62 -0.29
C GLY A 359 -6.76 -25.24 -0.84
N LYS A 360 -7.45 -25.18 -1.98
CA LYS A 360 -7.79 -23.94 -2.67
C LYS A 360 -9.30 -23.76 -2.82
N LEU A 361 -9.79 -22.61 -2.36
CA LEU A 361 -11.18 -22.18 -2.51
C LEU A 361 -11.23 -21.03 -3.52
N THR A 362 -12.13 -21.11 -4.50
CA THR A 362 -12.31 -20.07 -5.51
C THR A 362 -13.77 -19.66 -5.59
N PHE A 363 -14.01 -18.36 -5.39
CA PHE A 363 -15.30 -17.72 -5.65
C PHE A 363 -15.20 -16.94 -6.94
N SER A 364 -16.17 -17.10 -7.83
CA SER A 364 -16.23 -16.36 -9.08
C SER A 364 -17.64 -15.87 -9.34
N ILE A 365 -17.76 -14.57 -9.53
CA ILE A 365 -18.97 -13.91 -10.03
C ILE A 365 -18.66 -13.47 -11.45
N ASN A 366 -19.38 -13.98 -12.43
CA ASN A 366 -19.25 -13.63 -13.84
C ASN A 366 -20.65 -13.52 -14.44
N PRO A 367 -21.34 -12.40 -14.23
CA PRO A 367 -22.71 -12.20 -14.67
C PRO A 367 -22.77 -12.17 -16.21
N GLN A 368 -23.84 -12.70 -16.79
CA GLN A 368 -24.08 -12.63 -18.25
C GLN A 368 -24.24 -11.19 -18.74
N ASN A 369 -24.81 -10.32 -17.89
CA ASN A 369 -24.88 -8.88 -18.11
C ASN A 369 -24.16 -8.20 -16.94
N PRO A 370 -23.38 -7.13 -17.21
CA PRO A 370 -22.71 -6.37 -16.16
C PRO A 370 -23.71 -5.89 -15.09
N LEU A 371 -23.32 -6.01 -13.83
CA LEU A 371 -24.14 -5.60 -12.68
C LEU A 371 -23.70 -4.24 -12.17
N PRO A 372 -24.63 -3.31 -11.86
CA PRO A 372 -24.26 -2.08 -11.14
C PRO A 372 -23.55 -2.43 -9.84
N ILE A 373 -22.44 -1.73 -9.55
CA ILE A 373 -21.62 -2.08 -8.37
C ILE A 373 -22.40 -1.92 -7.06
N ILE A 374 -23.31 -0.92 -7.01
CA ILE A 374 -24.18 -0.68 -5.84
C ILE A 374 -25.13 -1.87 -5.60
N SER A 375 -25.67 -2.48 -6.66
CA SER A 375 -26.54 -3.66 -6.52
C SER A 375 -25.77 -4.87 -5.97
N SER A 376 -24.46 -4.97 -6.25
CA SER A 376 -23.60 -6.03 -5.72
C SER A 376 -23.28 -5.85 -4.24
N MET A 377 -23.46 -4.64 -3.69
CA MET A 377 -23.30 -4.31 -2.27
C MET A 377 -24.59 -4.47 -1.45
N GLY A 378 -25.65 -4.99 -2.03
CA GLY A 378 -26.91 -5.24 -1.32
C GLY A 378 -27.90 -4.07 -1.30
N TYR A 379 -27.60 -2.99 -2.01
CA TYR A 379 -28.55 -1.88 -2.22
C TYR A 379 -29.37 -2.14 -3.49
N SER A 380 -30.68 -2.32 -3.30
CA SER A 380 -31.67 -2.52 -4.39
C SER A 380 -32.47 -1.24 -4.64
#